data_2abc636da97e4608c9f6d72f8f81c1f9
#
_entry.id   2abc636da97e4608c9f6d72f8f81c1f9
#
_cell.length_a   1.000
_cell.length_b   1.000
_cell.length_c   1.000
_cell.angle_alpha   90.00
_cell.angle_beta   90.00
_cell.angle_gamma   90.00
#
_symmetry.space_group_name_H-M   'P 1'
#
loop_
_entity.id
_entity.type
_entity.pdbx_description
1 polymer ?
#
loop_
_entity_poly.entity_id
_entity_poly.type
_entity_poly.pdbx_seq_one_letter_code
_entity_poly.pdbx_strand_id
1 'polypeptide(L)'
;MSNKATLLMAGTLLLAACSPAEQTTNTPAPTPAAVEAPAATNASETESQLIARARGIHDRVITLDTHADINTANFMEGNNYTSDLDTQVNLPKMIEGGLDVAWFIVYTGQGPLTPEGYAAAEENALDKFSAIHRLAEQFSPDTIEVAYTSDDVRRIAGEGKKVAMIGVENAYPMGLDLGNVKRYQEMGARYASLSHNGHSQFADSN
;
A
#
# COMPACT_ATOMS: atom_id res chain seq x y z
N MET A 1 20.06 72.65 -14.90
CA MET A 1 21.48 72.66 -14.50
C MET A 1 21.89 71.25 -14.15
N SER A 2 22.80 70.77 -14.95
CA SER A 2 23.30 69.39 -15.00
C SER A 2 24.29 69.11 -13.85
N ASN A 3 24.22 67.95 -13.27
CA ASN A 3 25.43 67.32 -12.69
C ASN A 3 25.38 65.80 -12.91
N LYS A 4 26.18 65.41 -13.86
CA LYS A 4 26.56 64.00 -14.07
C LYS A 4 27.69 63.66 -13.09
N ALA A 5 27.51 62.69 -12.22
CA ALA A 5 28.58 62.08 -11.45
C ALA A 5 28.94 60.73 -12.10
N THR A 6 30.13 60.65 -12.66
CA THR A 6 30.74 59.45 -13.22
C THR A 6 31.38 58.66 -12.07
N LEU A 7 30.92 57.42 -11.80
CA LEU A 7 31.55 56.54 -10.84
C LEU A 7 32.42 55.51 -11.58
N LEU A 8 33.71 55.58 -11.37
CA LEU A 8 34.74 54.63 -11.86
C LEU A 8 34.64 53.39 -10.97
N MET A 9 34.33 52.22 -11.56
CA MET A 9 34.50 50.95 -10.87
C MET A 9 35.86 50.35 -11.26
N ALA A 10 36.73 50.23 -10.27
CA ALA A 10 37.97 49.44 -10.36
C ALA A 10 37.67 47.97 -10.24
N GLY A 11 37.93 47.22 -11.30
CA GLY A 11 37.84 45.75 -11.29
C GLY A 11 38.98 45.10 -10.54
N THR A 12 38.70 44.38 -9.49
CA THR A 12 39.66 43.51 -8.80
C THR A 12 39.57 42.11 -9.36
N LEU A 13 40.61 41.69 -10.03
CA LEU A 13 40.77 40.33 -10.57
C LEU A 13 41.11 39.40 -9.40
N LEU A 14 40.14 38.51 -8.98
CA LEU A 14 40.45 37.41 -8.08
C LEU A 14 40.91 36.20 -8.88
N LEU A 15 42.18 35.88 -8.71
CA LEU A 15 42.73 34.59 -9.14
C LEU A 15 42.22 33.48 -8.23
N ALA A 16 41.34 32.62 -8.79
CA ALA A 16 40.95 31.39 -8.12
C ALA A 16 42.08 30.37 -8.21
N ALA A 17 42.71 30.05 -7.08
CA ALA A 17 43.64 28.95 -6.95
C ALA A 17 42.86 27.64 -7.02
N CYS A 18 43.15 26.79 -8.02
CA CYS A 18 42.69 25.42 -8.08
C CYS A 18 43.38 24.61 -6.98
N SER A 19 42.63 24.19 -5.96
CA SER A 19 43.10 23.12 -5.07
C SER A 19 42.92 21.76 -5.75
N PRO A 20 43.87 20.84 -5.62
CA PRO A 20 43.72 19.50 -6.18
C PRO A 20 42.56 18.77 -5.47
N ALA A 21 41.71 18.12 -6.22
CA ALA A 21 40.65 17.27 -5.72
C ALA A 21 41.24 16.10 -4.94
N GLU A 22 40.85 15.96 -3.68
CA GLU A 22 41.11 14.74 -2.92
C GLU A 22 40.43 13.57 -3.62
N GLN A 23 41.21 12.63 -4.10
CA GLN A 23 40.69 11.35 -4.58
C GLN A 23 40.18 10.57 -3.37
N THR A 24 38.87 10.62 -3.16
CA THR A 24 38.20 9.67 -2.27
C THR A 24 38.33 8.28 -2.89
N THR A 25 39.13 7.45 -2.25
CA THR A 25 39.23 6.03 -2.57
C THR A 25 37.87 5.42 -2.25
N ASN A 26 37.08 5.15 -3.30
CA ASN A 26 35.87 4.35 -3.19
C ASN A 26 36.29 2.93 -2.79
N THR A 27 36.24 2.63 -1.50
CA THR A 27 36.24 1.25 -1.04
C THR A 27 34.94 0.62 -1.49
N PRO A 28 34.94 -0.44 -2.31
CA PRO A 28 33.73 -1.12 -2.69
C PRO A 28 33.01 -1.62 -1.43
N ALA A 29 31.71 -1.35 -1.33
CA ALA A 29 30.87 -1.89 -0.27
C ALA A 29 31.03 -3.43 -0.26
N PRO A 30 31.08 -4.07 0.90
CA PRO A 30 31.17 -5.52 0.95
C PRO A 30 29.96 -6.12 0.20
N THR A 31 30.26 -6.95 -0.80
CA THR A 31 29.28 -7.76 -1.50
C THR A 31 28.52 -8.55 -0.43
N PRO A 32 27.17 -8.46 -0.38
CA PRO A 32 26.42 -9.28 0.54
C PRO A 32 26.80 -10.75 0.27
N ALA A 33 27.19 -11.45 1.33
CA ALA A 33 27.51 -12.86 1.25
C ALA A 33 26.33 -13.56 0.55
N ALA A 34 26.63 -14.24 -0.55
CA ALA A 34 25.65 -15.06 -1.22
C ALA A 34 25.11 -16.04 -0.18
N VAL A 35 23.83 -15.93 0.13
CA VAL A 35 23.13 -16.95 0.91
C VAL A 35 23.18 -18.18 0.04
N GLU A 36 24.04 -19.13 0.38
CA GLU A 36 24.12 -20.42 -0.29
C GLU A 36 22.71 -21.04 -0.23
N ALA A 37 22.08 -21.12 -1.37
CA ALA A 37 20.83 -21.88 -1.48
C ALA A 37 21.12 -23.31 -0.99
N PRO A 38 20.31 -23.89 -0.08
CA PRO A 38 20.56 -25.23 0.40
C PRO A 38 20.67 -26.16 -0.79
N ALA A 39 21.78 -26.91 -0.84
CA ALA A 39 22.07 -27.85 -1.91
C ALA A 39 20.86 -28.77 -2.11
N ALA A 40 20.31 -28.80 -3.32
CA ALA A 40 19.22 -29.67 -3.67
C ALA A 40 19.70 -31.12 -3.48
N THR A 41 19.25 -31.77 -2.41
CA THR A 41 19.44 -33.21 -2.22
C THR A 41 18.55 -33.90 -3.24
N ASN A 42 19.16 -34.60 -4.21
CA ASN A 42 18.50 -35.33 -5.30
C ASN A 42 17.72 -36.61 -4.86
N ALA A 43 17.22 -36.66 -3.65
CA ALA A 43 16.21 -37.63 -3.26
C ALA A 43 14.84 -37.03 -3.59
N SER A 44 14.09 -37.65 -4.47
CA SER A 44 12.74 -37.21 -4.82
C SER A 44 11.88 -37.19 -3.54
N GLU A 45 11.55 -36.01 -3.08
CA GLU A 45 10.67 -35.79 -1.94
C GLU A 45 9.30 -36.42 -2.28
N THR A 46 8.71 -37.17 -1.36
CA THR A 46 7.34 -37.65 -1.54
C THR A 46 6.35 -36.49 -1.46
N GLU A 47 5.18 -36.65 -2.07
CA GLU A 47 4.13 -35.65 -2.02
C GLU A 47 3.79 -35.21 -0.57
N SER A 48 3.70 -36.17 0.36
CA SER A 48 3.44 -35.89 1.78
C SER A 48 4.54 -35.07 2.43
N GLN A 49 5.81 -35.31 2.09
CA GLN A 49 6.94 -34.55 2.57
C GLN A 49 6.95 -33.13 1.97
N LEU A 50 6.61 -32.99 0.69
CA LEU A 50 6.48 -31.71 0.01
C LEU A 50 5.38 -30.86 0.66
N ILE A 51 4.21 -31.44 0.91
CA ILE A 51 3.09 -30.77 1.57
C ILE A 51 3.48 -30.33 2.99
N ALA A 52 4.12 -31.22 3.77
CA ALA A 52 4.55 -30.90 5.12
C ALA A 52 5.58 -29.75 5.13
N ARG A 53 6.53 -29.76 4.19
CA ARG A 53 7.52 -28.69 4.04
C ARG A 53 6.87 -27.38 3.62
N ALA A 54 5.94 -27.41 2.66
CA ALA A 54 5.22 -26.23 2.20
C ALA A 54 4.42 -25.59 3.35
N ARG A 55 3.68 -26.39 4.12
CA ARG A 55 2.96 -25.92 5.30
C ARG A 55 3.91 -25.31 6.33
N GLY A 56 4.99 -26.00 6.65
CA GLY A 56 5.98 -25.47 7.59
C GLY A 56 6.70 -24.19 7.12
N ILE A 57 6.76 -23.91 5.82
CA ILE A 57 7.20 -22.60 5.30
C ILE A 57 6.09 -21.58 5.49
N HIS A 58 4.87 -21.92 5.10
CA HIS A 58 3.69 -21.07 5.19
C HIS A 58 3.47 -20.56 6.63
N ASP A 59 3.58 -21.46 7.62
CA ASP A 59 3.41 -21.13 9.05
C ASP A 59 4.49 -20.21 9.64
N ARG A 60 5.59 -19.96 8.91
CA ARG A 60 6.71 -19.12 9.39
C ARG A 60 6.83 -17.78 8.69
N VAL A 61 6.01 -17.53 7.70
CA VAL A 61 6.02 -16.27 6.94
C VAL A 61 4.71 -15.54 7.17
N ILE A 62 4.72 -14.24 7.01
CA ILE A 62 3.48 -13.46 6.92
C ILE A 62 3.01 -13.54 5.47
N THR A 63 1.87 -14.17 5.26
CA THR A 63 1.26 -14.31 3.95
C THR A 63 0.38 -13.11 3.66
N LEU A 64 0.36 -12.66 2.42
CA LEU A 64 -0.48 -11.51 2.06
C LEU A 64 -1.10 -11.64 0.68
N ASP A 65 -2.33 -11.16 0.56
CA ASP A 65 -3.02 -10.84 -0.69
C ASP A 65 -3.02 -9.33 -0.86
N THR A 66 -2.56 -8.86 -2.01
CA THR A 66 -2.42 -7.42 -2.28
C THR A 66 -3.67 -6.76 -2.85
N HIS A 67 -4.73 -7.53 -3.16
CA HIS A 67 -5.91 -7.00 -3.85
C HIS A 67 -7.15 -7.87 -3.65
N ALA A 68 -7.92 -7.58 -2.63
CA ALA A 68 -9.21 -8.22 -2.36
C ALA A 68 -10.34 -7.20 -2.49
N ASP A 69 -11.07 -7.25 -3.59
CA ASP A 69 -12.26 -6.41 -3.81
C ASP A 69 -13.34 -6.66 -2.76
N ILE A 70 -14.01 -5.60 -2.35
CA ILE A 70 -15.09 -5.68 -1.38
C ILE A 70 -16.42 -5.15 -1.95
N ASN A 71 -17.50 -5.74 -1.46
CA ASN A 71 -18.86 -5.22 -1.61
C ASN A 71 -19.39 -4.88 -0.21
N THR A 72 -19.77 -3.62 0.02
CA THR A 72 -20.22 -3.13 1.33
C THR A 72 -21.48 -3.83 1.86
N ALA A 73 -22.28 -4.46 0.98
CA ALA A 73 -23.38 -5.33 1.38
C ALA A 73 -22.96 -6.54 2.22
N ASN A 74 -21.67 -6.93 2.15
CA ASN A 74 -21.06 -7.98 2.94
C ASN A 74 -20.35 -7.45 4.22
N PHE A 75 -20.69 -6.24 4.66
CA PHE A 75 -20.17 -5.61 5.87
C PHE A 75 -21.30 -5.04 6.73
N MET A 76 -22.45 -5.71 6.72
CA MET A 76 -23.63 -5.33 7.46
C MET A 76 -23.85 -6.25 8.67
N GLU A 77 -24.65 -5.79 9.63
CA GLU A 77 -25.08 -6.64 10.73
C GLU A 77 -25.77 -7.91 10.18
N GLY A 78 -25.35 -9.07 10.64
CA GLY A 78 -25.89 -10.37 10.19
C GLY A 78 -25.43 -10.85 8.81
N ASN A 79 -24.73 -10.03 8.02
CA ASN A 79 -24.14 -10.42 6.75
C ASN A 79 -22.78 -9.73 6.59
N ASN A 80 -21.73 -10.33 7.14
CA ASN A 80 -20.40 -9.75 7.08
C ASN A 80 -19.30 -10.82 7.05
N TYR A 81 -18.07 -10.38 6.90
CA TYR A 81 -16.89 -11.24 6.74
C TYR A 81 -16.53 -12.10 7.95
N THR A 82 -17.26 -12.03 9.06
CA THR A 82 -17.13 -13.01 10.16
C THR A 82 -17.77 -14.35 9.81
N SER A 83 -18.57 -14.41 8.75
CA SER A 83 -19.23 -15.61 8.23
C SER A 83 -18.54 -16.10 6.97
N ASP A 84 -18.69 -17.40 6.67
CA ASP A 84 -18.26 -17.99 5.41
C ASP A 84 -19.24 -17.61 4.29
N LEU A 85 -18.95 -16.48 3.65
CA LEU A 85 -19.71 -15.93 2.54
C LEU A 85 -19.21 -16.49 1.20
N ASP A 86 -20.04 -16.39 0.17
CA ASP A 86 -19.63 -16.66 -1.21
C ASP A 86 -18.78 -15.48 -1.75
N THR A 87 -17.65 -15.23 -1.07
CA THR A 87 -16.61 -14.26 -1.43
C THR A 87 -15.28 -14.97 -1.43
N GLN A 88 -14.31 -14.46 -2.18
CA GLN A 88 -12.97 -15.08 -2.24
C GLN A 88 -12.22 -14.92 -0.92
N VAL A 89 -12.39 -13.77 -0.25
CA VAL A 89 -11.79 -13.45 1.04
C VAL A 89 -12.89 -13.18 2.06
N ASN A 90 -12.82 -13.83 3.21
CA ASN A 90 -13.54 -13.54 4.45
C ASN A 90 -12.76 -14.17 5.61
N LEU A 91 -13.09 -13.88 6.85
CA LEU A 91 -12.30 -14.34 7.99
C LEU A 91 -12.19 -15.86 8.10
N PRO A 92 -13.28 -16.66 7.93
CA PRO A 92 -13.15 -18.13 7.91
C PRO A 92 -12.16 -18.63 6.86
N LYS A 93 -12.20 -18.10 5.65
CA LYS A 93 -11.29 -18.50 4.55
C LYS A 93 -9.85 -18.02 4.80
N MET A 94 -9.66 -16.83 5.35
CA MET A 94 -8.33 -16.35 5.76
C MET A 94 -7.72 -17.26 6.84
N ILE A 95 -8.53 -17.73 7.79
CA ILE A 95 -8.08 -18.62 8.86
C ILE A 95 -7.75 -20.00 8.29
N GLU A 96 -8.65 -20.59 7.52
CA GLU A 96 -8.45 -21.91 6.92
C GLU A 96 -7.26 -21.95 5.94
N GLY A 97 -7.17 -20.92 5.08
CA GLY A 97 -6.10 -20.79 4.09
C GLY A 97 -4.76 -20.31 4.65
N GLY A 98 -4.71 -19.86 5.90
CA GLY A 98 -3.51 -19.28 6.50
C GLY A 98 -3.11 -17.94 5.90
N LEU A 99 -4.05 -17.17 5.35
CA LEU A 99 -3.80 -15.81 4.87
C LEU A 99 -3.76 -14.84 6.06
N ASP A 100 -2.64 -14.16 6.27
CA ASP A 100 -2.47 -13.26 7.41
C ASP A 100 -2.92 -11.84 7.10
N VAL A 101 -2.63 -11.35 5.89
CA VAL A 101 -2.87 -9.98 5.47
C VAL A 101 -3.72 -9.96 4.21
N ALA A 102 -4.83 -9.23 4.24
CA ALA A 102 -5.61 -8.92 3.05
C ALA A 102 -5.65 -7.41 2.82
N TRP A 103 -5.34 -6.99 1.60
CA TRP A 103 -5.59 -5.62 1.17
C TRP A 103 -7.03 -5.52 0.68
N PHE A 104 -7.89 -4.94 1.49
CA PHE A 104 -9.26 -4.63 1.11
C PHE A 104 -9.32 -3.38 0.26
N ILE A 105 -9.99 -3.49 -0.88
CA ILE A 105 -9.90 -2.48 -1.92
C ILE A 105 -11.10 -1.54 -1.90
N VAL A 106 -10.79 -0.27 -1.75
CA VAL A 106 -11.71 0.84 -1.99
C VAL A 106 -11.67 1.15 -3.49
N TYR A 107 -12.39 0.32 -4.26
CA TYR A 107 -12.58 0.54 -5.69
C TYR A 107 -13.84 1.35 -5.93
N THR A 108 -13.74 2.33 -6.82
CA THR A 108 -14.89 3.08 -7.33
C THR A 108 -14.83 3.12 -8.85
N GLY A 109 -15.91 2.66 -9.49
CA GLY A 109 -16.02 2.69 -10.95
C GLY A 109 -15.91 4.10 -11.50
N GLN A 110 -15.35 4.21 -12.71
CA GLN A 110 -15.20 5.49 -13.38
C GLN A 110 -16.57 6.07 -13.77
N GLY A 111 -16.79 7.32 -13.41
CA GLY A 111 -17.94 8.13 -13.78
C GLY A 111 -17.55 9.38 -14.56
N PRO A 112 -18.49 10.29 -14.81
CA PRO A 112 -18.22 11.57 -15.46
C PRO A 112 -17.23 12.43 -14.62
N LEU A 113 -16.33 13.11 -15.31
CA LEU A 113 -15.39 14.05 -14.66
C LEU A 113 -16.10 15.40 -14.38
N THR A 114 -17.13 15.33 -13.53
CA THR A 114 -17.95 16.47 -13.10
C THR A 114 -18.03 16.52 -11.56
N PRO A 115 -18.38 17.66 -10.97
CA PRO A 115 -18.55 17.75 -9.53
C PRO A 115 -19.51 16.70 -8.95
N GLU A 116 -20.62 16.41 -9.64
CA GLU A 116 -21.60 15.41 -9.23
C GLU A 116 -21.03 13.99 -9.32
N GLY A 117 -20.25 13.71 -10.39
CA GLY A 117 -19.58 12.42 -10.56
C GLY A 117 -18.54 12.19 -9.46
N TYR A 118 -17.75 13.18 -9.13
CA TYR A 118 -16.78 13.10 -8.02
C TYR A 118 -17.47 12.91 -6.67
N ALA A 119 -18.56 13.64 -6.39
CA ALA A 119 -19.30 13.53 -5.14
C ALA A 119 -19.90 12.13 -4.95
N ALA A 120 -20.51 11.56 -6.00
CA ALA A 120 -21.03 10.20 -5.95
C ALA A 120 -19.92 9.14 -5.76
N ALA A 121 -18.78 9.36 -6.39
CA ALA A 121 -17.61 8.48 -6.23
C ALA A 121 -17.02 8.55 -4.81
N GLU A 122 -16.92 9.76 -4.24
CA GLU A 122 -16.46 9.96 -2.86
C GLU A 122 -17.38 9.26 -1.86
N GLU A 123 -18.70 9.39 -2.01
CA GLU A 123 -19.69 8.71 -1.15
C GLU A 123 -19.47 7.19 -1.17
N ASN A 124 -19.31 6.59 -2.35
CA ASN A 124 -19.00 5.17 -2.48
C ASN A 124 -17.68 4.77 -1.81
N ALA A 125 -16.63 5.58 -1.98
CA ALA A 125 -15.34 5.32 -1.36
C ALA A 125 -15.43 5.39 0.17
N LEU A 126 -16.12 6.39 0.72
CA LEU A 126 -16.30 6.57 2.16
C LEU A 126 -17.11 5.42 2.78
N ASP A 127 -18.13 4.89 2.08
CA ASP A 127 -18.86 3.71 2.53
C ASP A 127 -17.94 2.48 2.62
N LYS A 128 -17.06 2.27 1.65
CA LYS A 128 -16.07 1.18 1.67
C LYS A 128 -15.04 1.32 2.79
N PHE A 129 -14.49 2.50 3.01
CA PHE A 129 -13.64 2.75 4.18
C PHE A 129 -14.37 2.39 5.48
N SER A 130 -15.58 2.91 5.63
CA SER A 130 -16.41 2.66 6.82
C SER A 130 -16.72 1.17 6.99
N ALA A 131 -16.93 0.44 5.90
CA ALA A 131 -17.18 -1.00 5.92
C ALA A 131 -15.97 -1.78 6.48
N ILE A 132 -14.76 -1.45 6.01
CA ILE A 132 -13.52 -2.12 6.48
C ILE A 132 -13.28 -1.82 7.96
N HIS A 133 -13.43 -0.57 8.39
CA HIS A 133 -13.31 -0.21 9.80
C HIS A 133 -14.37 -0.89 10.66
N ARG A 134 -15.60 -0.97 10.19
CA ARG A 134 -16.69 -1.66 10.89
C ARG A 134 -16.41 -3.15 11.11
N LEU A 135 -15.79 -3.81 10.13
CA LEU A 135 -15.36 -5.20 10.30
C LEU A 135 -14.34 -5.33 11.43
N ALA A 136 -13.31 -4.49 11.42
CA ALA A 136 -12.21 -4.59 12.37
C ALA A 136 -12.54 -4.06 13.77
N GLU A 137 -13.38 -3.03 13.88
CA GLU A 137 -13.63 -2.33 15.14
C GLU A 137 -14.92 -2.76 15.83
N GLN A 138 -15.89 -3.29 15.08
CA GLN A 138 -17.22 -3.61 15.62
C GLN A 138 -17.57 -5.09 15.49
N PHE A 139 -17.35 -5.71 14.33
CA PHE A 139 -17.79 -7.08 14.12
C PHE A 139 -16.78 -8.11 14.61
N SER A 140 -15.49 -7.84 14.50
CA SER A 140 -14.48 -8.85 14.86
C SER A 140 -13.15 -8.23 15.36
N PRO A 141 -13.17 -7.35 16.36
CA PRO A 141 -11.97 -6.66 16.86
C PRO A 141 -10.91 -7.61 17.44
N ASP A 142 -11.32 -8.78 17.88
CA ASP A 142 -10.42 -9.79 18.43
C ASP A 142 -9.76 -10.67 17.36
N THR A 143 -10.25 -10.61 16.09
CA THR A 143 -9.77 -11.50 15.02
C THR A 143 -9.05 -10.76 13.90
N ILE A 144 -9.40 -9.50 13.63
CA ILE A 144 -8.80 -8.69 12.58
C ILE A 144 -8.60 -7.26 13.05
N GLU A 145 -7.52 -6.62 12.59
CA GLU A 145 -7.19 -5.24 12.92
C GLU A 145 -6.67 -4.50 11.68
N VAL A 146 -6.97 -3.21 11.56
CA VAL A 146 -6.45 -2.36 10.47
C VAL A 146 -5.02 -1.97 10.77
N ALA A 147 -4.11 -2.25 9.83
CA ALA A 147 -2.72 -1.84 9.92
C ALA A 147 -2.46 -0.55 9.12
N TYR A 148 -1.68 0.34 9.71
CA TYR A 148 -1.28 1.61 9.10
C TYR A 148 0.20 1.64 8.70
N THR A 149 0.99 0.71 9.21
CA THR A 149 2.43 0.59 8.95
C THR A 149 2.83 -0.87 8.82
N SER A 150 4.02 -1.11 8.27
CA SER A 150 4.58 -2.47 8.23
C SER A 150 4.88 -3.03 9.63
N ASP A 151 5.09 -2.17 10.62
CA ASP A 151 5.30 -2.60 11.99
C ASP A 151 3.97 -3.01 12.65
N ASP A 152 2.86 -2.33 12.32
CA ASP A 152 1.52 -2.79 12.70
C ASP A 152 1.22 -4.18 12.14
N VAL A 153 1.54 -4.41 10.85
CA VAL A 153 1.36 -5.73 10.22
C VAL A 153 2.08 -6.81 11.02
N ARG A 154 3.35 -6.60 11.38
CA ARG A 154 4.12 -7.58 12.15
C ARG A 154 3.58 -7.78 13.55
N ARG A 155 3.18 -6.71 14.22
CA ARG A 155 2.59 -6.76 15.56
C ARG A 155 1.28 -7.55 15.54
N ILE A 156 0.34 -7.16 14.69
CA ILE A 156 -1.00 -7.75 14.62
C ILE A 156 -0.91 -9.24 14.25
N ALA A 157 -0.13 -9.58 13.22
CA ALA A 157 0.10 -10.97 12.84
C ALA A 157 0.80 -11.77 13.95
N GLY A 158 1.75 -11.16 14.68
CA GLY A 158 2.42 -11.76 15.84
C GLY A 158 1.49 -12.00 17.02
N GLU A 159 0.40 -11.26 17.13
CA GLU A 159 -0.68 -11.45 18.10
C GLU A 159 -1.69 -12.55 17.66
N GLY A 160 -1.52 -13.10 16.46
CA GLY A 160 -2.40 -14.14 15.91
C GLY A 160 -3.69 -13.60 15.29
N LYS A 161 -3.80 -12.29 15.11
CA LYS A 161 -4.91 -11.67 14.40
C LYS A 161 -4.64 -11.59 12.89
N LYS A 162 -5.69 -11.48 12.12
CA LYS A 162 -5.62 -11.13 10.69
C LYS A 162 -5.44 -9.62 10.53
N VAL A 163 -4.83 -9.23 9.44
CA VAL A 163 -4.49 -7.84 9.15
C VAL A 163 -5.31 -7.33 7.98
N ALA A 164 -6.02 -6.24 8.19
CA ALA A 164 -6.64 -5.48 7.12
C ALA A 164 -5.69 -4.35 6.70
N MET A 165 -5.29 -4.32 5.43
CA MET A 165 -4.68 -3.18 4.79
C MET A 165 -5.70 -2.55 3.84
N ILE A 166 -5.59 -1.26 3.56
CA ILE A 166 -6.52 -0.54 2.69
C ILE A 166 -5.79 0.01 1.46
N GLY A 167 -6.23 -0.40 0.28
CA GLY A 167 -5.81 0.15 -0.99
C GLY A 167 -6.94 0.90 -1.67
N VAL A 168 -6.61 1.96 -2.40
CA VAL A 168 -7.57 2.68 -3.25
C VAL A 168 -7.29 2.33 -4.70
N GLU A 169 -8.22 1.67 -5.33
CA GLU A 169 -8.16 1.42 -6.76
C GLU A 169 -9.02 2.45 -7.49
N ASN A 170 -8.39 3.19 -8.40
CA ASN A 170 -8.91 4.36 -9.07
C ASN A 170 -9.00 5.59 -8.14
N ALA A 171 -8.10 6.54 -8.30
CA ALA A 171 -8.10 7.79 -7.54
C ALA A 171 -9.26 8.75 -7.91
N TYR A 172 -10.12 8.37 -8.83
CA TYR A 172 -11.29 9.14 -9.27
C TYR A 172 -12.11 9.72 -8.10
N PRO A 173 -12.44 8.97 -7.02
CA PRO A 173 -13.19 9.50 -5.88
C PRO A 173 -12.46 10.59 -5.07
N MET A 174 -11.17 10.81 -5.30
CA MET A 174 -10.44 11.92 -4.64
C MET A 174 -10.85 13.29 -5.19
N GLY A 175 -11.56 13.33 -6.32
CA GLY A 175 -12.00 14.58 -6.94
C GLY A 175 -10.84 15.48 -7.33
N LEU A 176 -11.05 16.81 -7.26
CA LEU A 176 -10.06 17.82 -7.60
C LEU A 176 -9.35 18.41 -6.36
N ASP A 177 -9.78 18.04 -5.17
CA ASP A 177 -9.15 18.49 -3.92
C ASP A 177 -8.02 17.54 -3.50
N LEU A 178 -6.78 17.97 -3.68
CA LEU A 178 -5.61 17.19 -3.26
C LEU A 178 -5.56 16.95 -1.74
N GLY A 179 -6.32 17.69 -0.95
CA GLY A 179 -6.51 17.42 0.48
C GLY A 179 -7.09 16.03 0.75
N ASN A 180 -7.85 15.48 -0.21
CA ASN A 180 -8.42 14.14 -0.11
C ASN A 180 -7.38 13.03 -0.13
N VAL A 181 -6.19 13.25 -0.69
CA VAL A 181 -5.07 12.29 -0.59
C VAL A 181 -4.69 12.08 0.88
N LYS A 182 -4.53 13.17 1.63
CA LYS A 182 -4.22 13.12 3.06
C LYS A 182 -5.39 12.52 3.86
N ARG A 183 -6.61 12.92 3.55
CA ARG A 183 -7.81 12.39 4.20
C ARG A 183 -7.93 10.87 4.05
N TYR A 184 -7.73 10.33 2.85
CA TYR A 184 -7.77 8.89 2.61
C TYR A 184 -6.61 8.16 3.29
N GLN A 185 -5.43 8.78 3.32
CA GLN A 185 -4.29 8.25 4.07
C GLN A 185 -4.60 8.17 5.58
N GLU A 186 -5.25 9.18 6.16
CA GLU A 186 -5.71 9.18 7.55
C GLU A 186 -6.78 8.12 7.83
N MET A 187 -7.61 7.81 6.83
CA MET A 187 -8.59 6.72 6.89
C MET A 187 -7.99 5.32 6.70
N GLY A 188 -6.68 5.22 6.49
CA GLY A 188 -5.97 3.95 6.41
C GLY A 188 -5.48 3.55 5.02
N ALA A 189 -5.76 4.32 3.97
CA ALA A 189 -5.22 4.01 2.64
C ALA A 189 -3.68 4.08 2.63
N ARG A 190 -3.03 3.09 1.98
CA ARG A 190 -1.57 3.01 1.87
C ARG A 190 -1.06 2.93 0.46
N TYR A 191 -1.93 2.75 -0.51
CA TYR A 191 -1.66 2.99 -1.92
C TYR A 191 -2.90 3.54 -2.63
N ALA A 192 -2.68 4.15 -3.80
CA ALA A 192 -3.75 4.50 -4.73
C ALA A 192 -3.24 4.32 -6.17
N SER A 193 -4.06 3.70 -7.04
CA SER A 193 -3.85 3.78 -8.48
C SER A 193 -4.50 5.05 -9.03
N LEU A 194 -3.88 5.67 -10.04
CA LEU A 194 -4.33 6.98 -10.54
C LEU A 194 -5.60 6.89 -11.40
N SER A 195 -5.76 5.80 -12.12
CA SER A 195 -6.94 5.49 -12.95
C SER A 195 -7.18 3.99 -12.96
N HIS A 196 -8.32 3.55 -13.51
CA HIS A 196 -8.65 2.14 -13.76
C HIS A 196 -9.16 2.00 -15.22
N ASN A 197 -10.41 1.61 -15.46
CA ASN A 197 -10.98 1.41 -16.80
C ASN A 197 -11.56 2.71 -17.40
N GLY A 198 -10.87 3.82 -17.28
CA GLY A 198 -11.28 5.12 -17.81
C GLY A 198 -10.38 6.24 -17.30
N HIS A 199 -10.37 7.34 -18.04
CA HIS A 199 -9.57 8.49 -17.65
C HIS A 199 -10.07 9.07 -16.34
N SER A 200 -9.17 9.31 -15.41
CA SER A 200 -9.44 10.08 -14.20
C SER A 200 -8.91 11.51 -14.35
N GLN A 201 -9.15 12.36 -13.37
CA GLN A 201 -8.55 13.70 -13.31
C GLN A 201 -7.04 13.68 -13.07
N PHE A 202 -6.46 12.53 -12.75
CA PHE A 202 -5.03 12.36 -12.45
C PHE A 202 -4.25 11.67 -13.56
N ALA A 203 -4.89 10.83 -14.37
CA ALA A 203 -4.21 10.05 -15.38
C ALA A 203 -5.17 9.57 -16.47
N ASP A 204 -4.61 9.36 -17.66
CA ASP A 204 -5.27 8.65 -18.73
C ASP A 204 -5.26 7.13 -18.46
N SER A 205 -6.23 6.45 -19.05
CA SER A 205 -6.33 5.00 -19.12
C SER A 205 -6.49 4.53 -20.56
N ASN A 206 -6.14 3.31 -20.82
CA ASN A 206 -6.35 2.66 -22.11
C ASN A 206 -7.80 2.18 -22.30
#